data_9de6490970811fdcbe84d85dd9b2370c
#
_entry.id   9de6490970811fdcbe84d85dd9b2370c
#
_cell.length_a   1.000
_cell.length_b   1.000
_cell.length_c   1.000
_cell.angle_alpha   90.00
_cell.angle_beta   90.00
_cell.angle_gamma   90.00
#
_symmetry.space_group_name_H-M   'P 1'
#
loop_
_entity.id
_entity.type
_entity.pdbx_description
1 polymer ?
#
loop_
_entity_poly.entity_id
_entity_poly.type
_entity_poly.pdbx_seq_one_letter_code
_entity_poly.pdbx_strand_id
1 'polypeptide(L)'
;MTEMTPTPTLDELPRRFSDFDTLGDALDYAAQGKRGFNFHDARGTLARAYPFRELREDALAAARRLIVAGIKPGDRVALIADTEPQFCALFFGAVYAGALPVPLPLPTSFGGRESYIDQIGVQLDSCDPAILLFPDEIAELAGAAGQSRAIAAYGWDDFGGQDAPDTPLPTANSGDIAYLQYSSGSTRFPHGVAVSHRALLHNLGSHAHGMLINDTDRCISWLPFYHDMGLVGCFLSMVANQVSTDFLKTADFARRPLSWLDLITRNPGTSCSFSPTFGYEICARRIGSQSNVQERFDLSRWRLAGNGADMIRPDVMQRFTDAFAPAGFDAKAFLPSYGLAEATLAVTLMPSGEGMEVELVEETELSGEKRSDGSRPKRFRAIVNCGKPVRDTLLEIRAENGAVLAEKTVGKVWMKGPAVMEGYYGDQEATDACLVDGWLDTGDMGYLSNGYLYIVGRAKDMIIINGKNHWPQDIEWAVEQLPGFKAGDIAAFAITTPGGEETPAVLVQCRTSDEIERLRLWNEIREKVRAITGMNCVIELVPPRTLPRTSSGKLSRAKARNLYLSGDIQPYAVAA
;
A
#
# COMPACT_ATOMS: atom_id res chain seq x y z
N MET A 1 21.01 31.36 -13.76
CA MET A 1 21.81 31.08 -12.56
C MET A 1 20.93 30.19 -11.70
N THR A 2 21.15 28.89 -11.77
CA THR A 2 20.47 27.89 -10.94
C THR A 2 21.01 28.06 -9.52
N GLU A 3 20.16 28.47 -8.58
CA GLU A 3 20.49 28.45 -7.16
C GLU A 3 20.86 27.02 -6.76
N MET A 4 22.12 26.83 -6.43
CA MET A 4 22.60 25.58 -5.84
C MET A 4 21.91 25.42 -4.50
N THR A 5 21.10 24.38 -4.36
CA THR A 5 20.54 23.95 -3.08
C THR A 5 21.72 23.71 -2.13
N PRO A 6 21.70 24.27 -0.91
CA PRO A 6 22.84 24.14 0.01
C PRO A 6 23.11 22.68 0.33
N THR A 7 24.38 22.31 0.36
CA THR A 7 24.84 20.99 0.80
C THR A 7 24.26 20.70 2.19
N PRO A 8 23.64 19.54 2.43
CA PRO A 8 23.07 19.23 3.74
C PRO A 8 24.17 19.27 4.81
N THR A 9 24.04 20.15 5.76
CA THR A 9 24.83 20.06 7.00
C THR A 9 24.35 18.82 7.74
N LEU A 10 25.27 17.91 8.09
CA LEU A 10 24.98 16.74 8.92
C LEU A 10 24.25 17.21 10.19
N ASP A 11 23.19 16.51 10.55
CA ASP A 11 22.51 16.73 11.81
C ASP A 11 23.42 16.24 12.95
N GLU A 12 23.70 17.07 13.94
CA GLU A 12 24.53 16.69 15.09
C GLU A 12 23.79 15.77 16.07
N LEU A 13 22.48 15.62 15.94
CA LEU A 13 21.69 14.74 16.79
C LEU A 13 22.04 13.27 16.51
N PRO A 14 22.52 12.50 17.52
CA PRO A 14 22.80 11.08 17.34
C PRO A 14 21.57 10.34 16.84
N ARG A 15 21.74 9.45 15.86
CA ARG A 15 20.61 8.69 15.32
C ARG A 15 20.17 7.59 16.30
N ARG A 16 18.86 7.48 16.52
CA ARG A 16 18.22 6.40 17.25
C ARG A 16 17.27 5.67 16.30
N PHE A 17 17.42 4.37 16.17
CA PHE A 17 16.62 3.55 15.26
C PHE A 17 15.34 3.06 15.97
N SER A 18 14.35 3.97 16.11
CA SER A 18 13.06 3.72 16.77
C SER A 18 13.17 3.15 18.19
N ASP A 19 14.28 3.43 18.87
CA ASP A 19 14.55 3.00 20.25
C ASP A 19 13.89 3.98 21.24
N PHE A 20 12.54 3.87 21.34
CA PHE A 20 11.68 4.71 22.17
C PHE A 20 10.55 3.87 22.75
N ASP A 21 9.94 4.33 23.84
CA ASP A 21 8.78 3.68 24.44
C ASP A 21 7.49 4.00 23.68
N THR A 22 7.35 5.25 23.25
CA THR A 22 6.16 5.70 22.52
C THR A 22 6.51 6.48 21.25
N LEU A 23 5.54 6.61 20.36
CA LEU A 23 5.69 7.41 19.15
C LEU A 23 5.84 8.91 19.47
N GLY A 24 5.25 9.39 20.58
CA GLY A 24 5.43 10.74 21.08
C GLY A 24 6.89 11.01 21.46
N ASP A 25 7.53 10.09 22.20
CA ASP A 25 8.94 10.18 22.57
C ASP A 25 9.86 10.22 21.34
N ALA A 26 9.49 9.49 20.29
CA ALA A 26 10.23 9.51 19.03
C ALA A 26 10.21 10.92 18.38
N LEU A 27 9.05 11.60 18.37
CA LEU A 27 8.94 12.96 17.85
C LEU A 27 9.64 13.96 18.79
N ASP A 28 9.53 13.81 20.11
CA ASP A 28 10.23 14.64 21.09
C ASP A 28 11.75 14.60 20.90
N TYR A 29 12.29 13.44 20.57
CA TYR A 29 13.70 13.28 20.24
C TYR A 29 14.03 13.90 18.88
N ALA A 30 13.29 13.56 17.83
CA ALA A 30 13.53 14.06 16.48
C ALA A 30 13.46 15.60 16.38
N ALA A 31 12.60 16.22 17.19
CA ALA A 31 12.42 17.67 17.28
C ALA A 31 13.65 18.44 17.81
N GLN A 32 14.60 17.76 18.44
CA GLN A 32 15.85 18.36 18.91
C GLN A 32 16.85 18.57 17.77
N GLY A 33 16.66 17.89 16.64
CA GLY A 33 17.51 17.97 15.47
C GLY A 33 17.07 19.03 14.45
N LYS A 34 17.68 18.99 13.27
CA LYS A 34 17.44 19.93 12.15
C LYS A 34 16.57 19.31 11.04
N ARG A 35 16.20 18.03 11.16
CA ARG A 35 15.47 17.28 10.13
C ARG A 35 13.99 17.57 10.17
N GLY A 36 13.28 17.19 9.11
CA GLY A 36 11.86 17.44 8.98
C GLY A 36 11.31 16.99 7.66
N PHE A 37 10.12 17.43 7.35
CA PHE A 37 9.41 17.17 6.12
C PHE A 37 9.47 18.38 5.19
N ASN A 38 9.43 18.09 3.90
CA ASN A 38 9.19 19.07 2.85
C ASN A 38 7.96 18.63 2.05
N PHE A 39 7.03 19.55 1.88
CA PHE A 39 5.86 19.35 1.04
C PHE A 39 6.06 20.08 -0.28
N HIS A 40 5.86 19.39 -1.38
CA HIS A 40 6.08 19.89 -2.73
C HIS A 40 4.77 20.01 -3.50
N ASP A 41 4.70 21.00 -4.39
CA ASP A 41 3.59 21.15 -5.34
C ASP A 41 3.68 20.13 -6.49
N ALA A 42 2.68 20.12 -7.36
CA ALA A 42 2.59 19.23 -8.53
C ALA A 42 3.78 19.36 -9.51
N ARG A 43 4.59 20.43 -9.41
CA ARG A 43 5.79 20.65 -10.24
C ARG A 43 7.07 20.25 -9.51
N GLY A 44 6.94 19.73 -8.29
CA GLY A 44 8.07 19.42 -7.43
C GLY A 44 8.78 20.65 -6.87
N THR A 45 8.10 21.81 -6.80
CA THR A 45 8.60 23.01 -6.12
C THR A 45 8.29 22.90 -4.65
N LEU A 46 9.24 23.27 -3.80
CA LEU A 46 9.02 23.30 -2.36
C LEU A 46 7.91 24.31 -2.01
N ALA A 47 6.80 23.82 -1.49
CA ALA A 47 5.70 24.63 -1.01
C ALA A 47 5.83 24.94 0.48
N ARG A 48 6.27 23.97 1.29
CA ARG A 48 6.42 24.11 2.74
C ARG A 48 7.58 23.25 3.24
N ALA A 49 8.53 23.86 3.93
CA ALA A 49 9.47 23.16 4.80
C ALA A 49 8.86 23.06 6.20
N TYR A 50 8.91 21.87 6.80
CA TYR A 50 8.26 21.56 8.06
C TYR A 50 9.20 20.78 8.99
N PRO A 51 10.09 21.46 9.73
CA PRO A 51 11.02 20.83 10.67
C PRO A 51 10.27 20.02 11.74
N PHE A 52 10.85 18.93 12.23
CA PHE A 52 10.23 18.13 13.30
C PHE A 52 9.97 18.92 14.59
N ARG A 53 10.74 19.99 14.84
CA ARG A 53 10.47 20.92 15.94
C ARG A 53 9.13 21.61 15.77
N GLU A 54 8.85 22.15 14.58
CA GLU A 54 7.59 22.80 14.26
C GLU A 54 6.43 21.80 14.30
N LEU A 55 6.63 20.60 13.71
CA LEU A 55 5.65 19.51 13.81
C LEU A 55 5.30 19.19 15.27
N ARG A 56 6.29 19.11 16.15
CA ARG A 56 6.06 18.87 17.58
C ARG A 56 5.26 19.99 18.24
N GLU A 57 5.58 21.23 17.98
CA GLU A 57 4.89 22.40 18.53
C GLU A 57 3.42 22.41 18.10
N ASP A 58 3.15 22.20 16.81
CA ASP A 58 1.80 22.13 16.26
C ASP A 58 1.03 20.92 16.80
N ALA A 59 1.68 19.76 16.94
CA ALA A 59 1.08 18.55 17.49
C ALA A 59 0.69 18.72 18.97
N LEU A 60 1.52 19.38 19.78
CA LEU A 60 1.19 19.69 21.17
C LEU A 60 0.00 20.65 21.27
N ALA A 61 -0.07 21.65 20.38
CA ALA A 61 -1.22 22.55 20.31
C ALA A 61 -2.49 21.79 19.88
N ALA A 62 -2.39 20.89 18.90
CA ALA A 62 -3.50 20.03 18.48
C ALA A 62 -3.97 19.09 19.61
N ALA A 63 -3.05 18.49 20.37
CA ALA A 63 -3.39 17.66 21.52
C ALA A 63 -4.21 18.43 22.57
N ARG A 64 -3.80 19.65 22.91
CA ARG A 64 -4.50 20.50 23.86
C ARG A 64 -5.92 20.85 23.37
N ARG A 65 -6.07 21.17 22.06
CA ARG A 65 -7.40 21.41 21.47
C ARG A 65 -8.29 20.19 21.55
N LEU A 66 -7.75 18.99 21.26
CA LEU A 66 -8.48 17.74 21.39
C LEU A 66 -8.97 17.51 22.82
N ILE A 67 -8.11 17.72 23.82
CA ILE A 67 -8.49 17.58 25.25
C ILE A 67 -9.57 18.59 25.62
N VAL A 68 -9.45 19.85 25.18
CA VAL A 68 -10.48 20.89 25.42
C VAL A 68 -11.79 20.54 24.73
N ALA A 69 -11.75 19.91 23.55
CA ALA A 69 -12.92 19.39 22.86
C ALA A 69 -13.54 18.16 23.54
N GLY A 70 -12.97 17.69 24.65
CA GLY A 70 -13.49 16.57 25.45
C GLY A 70 -12.94 15.19 25.08
N ILE A 71 -11.96 15.12 24.19
CA ILE A 71 -11.30 13.85 23.81
C ILE A 71 -10.51 13.30 24.98
N LYS A 72 -10.65 12.02 25.22
CA LYS A 72 -10.01 11.28 26.32
C LYS A 72 -9.05 10.22 25.76
N PRO A 73 -8.08 9.75 26.59
CA PRO A 73 -7.26 8.61 26.22
C PRO A 73 -8.10 7.42 25.78
N GLY A 74 -7.73 6.81 24.65
CA GLY A 74 -8.45 5.71 24.01
C GLY A 74 -9.60 6.11 23.08
N ASP A 75 -10.02 7.38 23.05
CA ASP A 75 -10.99 7.85 22.06
C ASP A 75 -10.38 7.83 20.64
N ARG A 76 -11.22 7.59 19.63
CA ARG A 76 -10.78 7.57 18.24
C ARG A 76 -10.97 8.96 17.63
N VAL A 77 -9.90 9.43 16.98
CA VAL A 77 -9.86 10.68 16.22
C VAL A 77 -9.78 10.33 14.75
N ALA A 78 -10.90 10.38 14.04
CA ALA A 78 -10.93 10.12 12.61
C ALA A 78 -10.30 11.30 11.85
N LEU A 79 -9.32 11.01 11.01
CA LEU A 79 -8.55 12.00 10.25
C LEU A 79 -8.62 11.68 8.76
N ILE A 80 -9.23 12.56 7.96
CA ILE A 80 -9.12 12.41 6.50
C ILE A 80 -7.68 12.73 6.10
N ALA A 81 -7.00 11.74 5.55
CA ALA A 81 -5.55 11.76 5.39
C ALA A 81 -5.12 12.38 4.05
N ASP A 82 -4.99 13.70 3.98
CA ASP A 82 -4.26 14.35 2.89
C ASP A 82 -2.77 14.48 3.23
N THR A 83 -1.93 14.60 2.21
CA THR A 83 -0.47 14.78 2.36
C THR A 83 -0.15 16.24 2.61
N GLU A 84 -0.42 16.69 3.84
CA GLU A 84 -0.29 18.08 4.30
C GLU A 84 0.29 18.17 5.72
N PRO A 85 0.93 19.29 6.09
CA PRO A 85 1.44 19.52 7.45
C PRO A 85 0.38 19.36 8.53
N GLN A 86 -0.85 19.83 8.29
CA GLN A 86 -1.95 19.78 9.24
C GLN A 86 -2.31 18.34 9.62
N PHE A 87 -2.34 17.42 8.64
CA PHE A 87 -2.55 15.99 8.95
C PHE A 87 -1.47 15.47 9.91
N CYS A 88 -0.20 15.80 9.64
CA CYS A 88 0.91 15.34 10.47
C CYS A 88 0.78 15.87 11.92
N ALA A 89 0.44 17.14 12.07
CA ALA A 89 0.23 17.75 13.38
C ALA A 89 -0.97 17.15 14.12
N LEU A 90 -2.11 16.93 13.45
CA LEU A 90 -3.31 16.33 14.03
C LEU A 90 -3.11 14.86 14.41
N PHE A 91 -2.38 14.09 13.59
CA PHE A 91 -2.03 12.71 13.90
C PHE A 91 -1.22 12.60 15.19
N PHE A 92 -0.10 13.33 15.27
CA PHE A 92 0.70 13.35 16.49
C PHE A 92 -0.01 14.03 17.66
N GLY A 93 -0.90 15.00 17.38
CA GLY A 93 -1.76 15.62 18.39
C GLY A 93 -2.68 14.61 19.06
N ALA A 94 -3.29 13.72 18.28
CA ALA A 94 -4.09 12.62 18.83
C ALA A 94 -3.21 11.66 19.67
N VAL A 95 -2.01 11.32 19.18
CA VAL A 95 -1.04 10.49 19.93
C VAL A 95 -0.67 11.13 21.28
N TYR A 96 -0.35 12.44 21.31
CA TYR A 96 -0.04 13.14 22.56
C TYR A 96 -1.24 13.29 23.50
N ALA A 97 -2.45 13.35 22.97
CA ALA A 97 -3.68 13.33 23.77
C ALA A 97 -4.05 11.93 24.29
N GLY A 98 -3.24 10.90 23.99
CA GLY A 98 -3.54 9.50 24.31
C GLY A 98 -4.72 8.93 23.52
N ALA A 99 -5.19 9.64 22.51
CA ALA A 99 -6.26 9.22 21.62
C ALA A 99 -5.70 8.39 20.44
N LEU A 100 -6.58 7.68 19.75
CA LEU A 100 -6.22 6.80 18.62
C LEU A 100 -6.49 7.53 17.30
N PRO A 101 -5.48 8.06 16.60
CA PRO A 101 -5.67 8.58 15.27
C PRO A 101 -6.09 7.47 14.31
N VAL A 102 -7.09 7.77 13.47
CA VAL A 102 -7.66 6.84 12.49
C VAL A 102 -7.58 7.49 11.11
N PRO A 103 -6.52 7.27 10.33
CA PRO A 103 -6.40 7.80 8.98
C PRO A 103 -7.44 7.23 8.03
N LEU A 104 -8.23 8.08 7.40
CA LEU A 104 -9.29 7.73 6.45
C LEU A 104 -8.97 8.28 5.05
N PRO A 105 -9.42 7.59 3.97
CA PRO A 105 -9.06 7.98 2.62
C PRO A 105 -9.74 9.27 2.15
N LEU A 106 -9.07 9.99 1.26
CA LEU A 106 -9.64 11.08 0.47
C LEU A 106 -10.65 10.59 -0.57
N PRO A 107 -11.54 11.46 -1.07
CA PRO A 107 -12.39 11.15 -2.20
C PRO A 107 -11.55 10.75 -3.42
N THR A 108 -11.94 9.65 -4.07
CA THR A 108 -11.30 9.25 -5.33
C THR A 108 -11.98 9.91 -6.51
N SER A 109 -11.22 10.24 -7.56
CA SER A 109 -11.76 10.87 -8.78
C SER A 109 -12.76 10.01 -9.55
N PHE A 110 -12.96 8.76 -9.16
CA PHE A 110 -13.80 7.77 -9.83
C PHE A 110 -15.07 7.41 -9.04
N GLY A 111 -15.20 7.86 -7.80
CA GLY A 111 -16.39 7.68 -6.95
C GLY A 111 -17.30 8.89 -7.03
N GLY A 112 -18.62 8.69 -7.14
CA GLY A 112 -19.59 9.77 -6.93
C GLY A 112 -19.61 10.22 -5.47
N ARG A 113 -20.22 11.39 -5.19
CA ARG A 113 -20.38 11.95 -3.85
C ARG A 113 -20.96 10.94 -2.84
N GLU A 114 -22.05 10.29 -3.19
CA GLU A 114 -22.74 9.31 -2.34
C GLU A 114 -21.84 8.11 -2.03
N SER A 115 -21.15 7.57 -3.04
CA SER A 115 -20.25 6.44 -2.87
C SER A 115 -19.09 6.73 -1.91
N TYR A 116 -18.61 7.98 -1.86
CA TYR A 116 -17.58 8.38 -0.91
C TYR A 116 -18.13 8.50 0.51
N ILE A 117 -19.30 9.12 0.67
CA ILE A 117 -19.98 9.25 1.97
C ILE A 117 -20.27 7.87 2.55
N ASP A 118 -20.75 6.94 1.72
CA ASP A 118 -21.00 5.55 2.13
C ASP A 118 -19.72 4.83 2.54
N GLN A 119 -18.65 4.97 1.74
CA GLN A 119 -17.36 4.34 2.01
C GLN A 119 -16.76 4.82 3.33
N ILE A 120 -16.71 6.12 3.56
CA ILE A 120 -16.24 6.69 4.83
C ILE A 120 -17.20 6.32 5.95
N GLY A 121 -18.49 6.35 5.68
CA GLY A 121 -19.51 5.98 6.64
C GLY A 121 -19.29 4.62 7.28
N VAL A 122 -19.00 3.61 6.48
CA VAL A 122 -18.69 2.25 6.99
C VAL A 122 -17.46 2.26 7.92
N GLN A 123 -16.44 3.05 7.61
CA GLN A 123 -15.24 3.16 8.44
C GLN A 123 -15.54 3.94 9.74
N LEU A 124 -16.33 5.02 9.68
CA LEU A 124 -16.77 5.76 10.86
C LEU A 124 -17.63 4.89 11.78
N ASP A 125 -18.57 4.11 11.21
CA ASP A 125 -19.40 3.18 11.98
C ASP A 125 -18.53 2.09 12.66
N SER A 126 -17.46 1.64 12.01
CA SER A 126 -16.55 0.62 12.55
C SER A 126 -15.65 1.14 13.67
N CYS A 127 -15.11 2.37 13.57
CA CYS A 127 -14.22 2.91 14.60
C CYS A 127 -14.93 3.73 15.66
N ASP A 128 -16.19 4.12 15.46
CA ASP A 128 -16.98 4.94 16.40
C ASP A 128 -16.15 6.11 16.96
N PRO A 129 -15.76 7.10 16.12
CA PRO A 129 -14.85 8.14 16.54
C PRO A 129 -15.57 9.24 17.34
N ALA A 130 -14.88 9.80 18.33
CA ALA A 130 -15.37 10.92 19.10
C ALA A 130 -15.38 12.23 18.29
N ILE A 131 -14.49 12.35 17.28
CA ILE A 131 -14.35 13.52 16.42
C ILE A 131 -13.87 13.10 15.02
N LEU A 132 -14.31 13.84 14.00
CA LEU A 132 -13.84 13.75 12.61
C LEU A 132 -13.19 15.06 12.18
N LEU A 133 -11.94 15.01 11.74
CA LEU A 133 -11.18 16.16 11.25
C LEU A 133 -10.79 15.95 9.77
N PHE A 134 -10.95 16.98 8.94
CA PHE A 134 -10.81 16.86 7.48
C PHE A 134 -10.26 18.13 6.84
N PRO A 135 -9.63 18.04 5.65
CA PRO A 135 -9.26 19.20 4.84
C PRO A 135 -10.49 20.03 4.47
N ASP A 136 -10.38 21.36 4.53
CA ASP A 136 -11.50 22.28 4.33
C ASP A 136 -12.12 22.18 2.93
N GLU A 137 -11.32 21.77 1.92
CA GLU A 137 -11.77 21.57 0.53
C GLU A 137 -12.82 20.47 0.37
N ILE A 138 -12.92 19.56 1.34
CA ILE A 138 -13.91 18.47 1.31
C ILE A 138 -14.95 18.58 2.43
N ALA A 139 -15.08 19.75 3.05
CA ALA A 139 -15.97 20.00 4.19
C ALA A 139 -17.42 19.59 3.93
N GLU A 140 -17.93 19.84 2.72
CA GLU A 140 -19.30 19.43 2.34
C GLU A 140 -19.50 17.91 2.35
N LEU A 141 -18.50 17.14 1.93
CA LEU A 141 -18.56 15.67 1.86
C LEU A 141 -18.32 15.04 3.24
N ALA A 142 -17.21 15.41 3.88
CA ALA A 142 -16.82 14.86 5.16
C ALA A 142 -17.75 15.31 6.28
N GLY A 143 -18.18 16.58 6.26
CA GLY A 143 -19.18 17.12 7.19
C GLY A 143 -20.52 16.38 7.09
N ALA A 144 -21.00 16.09 5.88
CA ALA A 144 -22.22 15.30 5.69
C ALA A 144 -22.10 13.87 6.26
N ALA A 145 -20.94 13.22 6.10
CA ALA A 145 -20.68 11.89 6.65
C ALA A 145 -20.67 11.88 8.19
N GLY A 146 -20.08 12.89 8.82
CA GLY A 146 -20.08 13.07 10.28
C GLY A 146 -21.48 13.42 10.82
N GLN A 147 -22.17 14.36 10.19
CA GLN A 147 -23.49 14.81 10.61
C GLN A 147 -24.53 13.69 10.58
N SER A 148 -24.50 12.82 9.57
CA SER A 148 -25.42 11.68 9.47
C SER A 148 -25.27 10.67 10.62
N ARG A 149 -24.16 10.73 11.36
CA ARG A 149 -23.77 9.85 12.49
C ARG A 149 -23.71 10.56 13.83
N ALA A 150 -24.08 11.84 13.88
CA ALA A 150 -23.96 12.68 15.06
C ALA A 150 -22.51 12.79 15.63
N ILE A 151 -21.51 12.66 14.77
CA ILE A 151 -20.09 12.82 15.11
C ILE A 151 -19.74 14.31 15.02
N ALA A 152 -19.02 14.85 16.02
CA ALA A 152 -18.45 16.20 15.95
C ALA A 152 -17.42 16.26 14.80
N ALA A 153 -17.63 17.18 13.85
CA ALA A 153 -16.87 17.21 12.62
C ALA A 153 -16.39 18.64 12.30
N TYR A 154 -15.09 18.83 12.06
CA TYR A 154 -14.46 20.13 11.84
C TYR A 154 -13.49 20.09 10.66
N GLY A 155 -13.48 21.18 9.89
CA GLY A 155 -12.37 21.49 8.99
C GLY A 155 -11.08 21.73 9.78
N TRP A 156 -9.95 21.49 9.14
CA TRP A 156 -8.65 21.65 9.80
C TRP A 156 -8.38 23.08 10.25
N ASP A 157 -8.78 24.10 9.46
CA ASP A 157 -8.58 25.50 9.78
C ASP A 157 -9.50 25.92 10.93
N ASP A 158 -10.77 25.51 10.93
CA ASP A 158 -11.71 25.76 12.01
C ASP A 158 -11.23 25.15 13.34
N PHE A 159 -10.76 23.91 13.31
CA PHE A 159 -10.21 23.24 14.48
C PHE A 159 -8.90 23.87 14.92
N GLY A 160 -8.04 24.23 13.96
CA GLY A 160 -6.75 24.90 14.19
C GLY A 160 -6.89 26.29 14.80
N GLY A 161 -7.98 27.00 14.51
CA GLY A 161 -8.31 28.32 15.06
C GLY A 161 -8.82 28.33 16.50
N GLN A 162 -9.13 27.14 17.08
CA GLN A 162 -9.60 27.05 18.46
C GLN A 162 -8.48 27.29 19.48
N ASP A 163 -8.84 27.74 20.68
CA ASP A 163 -7.89 27.93 21.77
C ASP A 163 -7.20 26.62 22.17
N ALA A 164 -5.90 26.71 22.43
CA ALA A 164 -5.08 25.60 22.90
C ALA A 164 -4.42 25.96 24.26
N PRO A 165 -5.21 26.09 25.35
CA PRO A 165 -4.67 26.45 26.66
C PRO A 165 -3.66 25.39 27.13
N ASP A 166 -2.71 25.81 27.96
CA ASP A 166 -1.71 24.89 28.51
C ASP A 166 -2.39 23.86 29.42
N THR A 167 -2.69 22.72 28.86
CA THR A 167 -3.39 21.60 29.50
C THR A 167 -2.43 20.44 29.67
N PRO A 168 -2.37 19.77 30.83
CA PRO A 168 -1.54 18.59 31.05
C PRO A 168 -1.91 17.48 30.05
N LEU A 169 -0.88 16.87 29.45
CA LEU A 169 -1.05 15.76 28.54
C LEU A 169 -1.01 14.43 29.31
N PRO A 170 -1.79 13.43 28.91
CA PRO A 170 -1.71 12.09 29.50
C PRO A 170 -0.37 11.44 29.17
N THR A 171 0.05 10.50 30.02
CA THR A 171 1.23 9.67 29.76
C THR A 171 0.80 8.41 29.02
N ALA A 172 1.41 8.16 27.86
CA ALA A 172 1.21 6.90 27.13
C ALA A 172 2.26 5.86 27.54
N ASN A 173 1.93 4.59 27.35
CA ASN A 173 2.83 3.44 27.59
C ASN A 173 3.07 2.68 26.30
N SER A 174 4.14 1.94 26.22
CA SER A 174 4.50 1.15 25.03
C SER A 174 3.46 0.11 24.61
N GLY A 175 2.64 -0.37 25.55
CA GLY A 175 1.55 -1.31 25.29
C GLY A 175 0.25 -0.67 24.83
N ASP A 176 0.11 0.66 24.92
CA ASP A 176 -1.10 1.36 24.47
C ASP A 176 -1.19 1.34 22.96
N ILE A 177 -2.43 1.38 22.42
CA ILE A 177 -2.64 1.48 20.97
C ILE A 177 -2.19 2.85 20.49
N ALA A 178 -1.30 2.88 19.50
CA ALA A 178 -0.77 4.09 18.91
C ALA A 178 -1.69 4.68 17.83
N TYR A 179 -2.36 3.82 17.05
CA TYR A 179 -3.27 4.22 15.98
C TYR A 179 -4.10 3.04 15.49
N LEU A 180 -5.15 3.33 14.70
CA LEU A 180 -5.88 2.32 13.94
C LEU A 180 -5.60 2.49 12.45
N GLN A 181 -5.23 1.40 11.77
CA GLN A 181 -5.02 1.35 10.33
C GLN A 181 -6.11 0.55 9.66
N TYR A 182 -6.87 1.18 8.75
CA TYR A 182 -7.77 0.43 7.90
C TYR A 182 -7.00 -0.28 6.79
N SER A 183 -7.12 -1.61 6.74
CA SER A 183 -6.53 -2.38 5.65
C SER A 183 -7.29 -2.11 4.35
N SER A 184 -6.56 -2.08 3.21
CA SER A 184 -7.17 -1.96 1.88
C SER A 184 -7.90 -3.22 1.43
N GLY A 185 -8.24 -4.11 2.37
CA GLY A 185 -8.73 -5.45 2.17
C GLY A 185 -9.90 -5.57 1.18
N SER A 186 -9.95 -6.72 0.50
CA SER A 186 -11.01 -7.11 -0.42
C SER A 186 -12.33 -7.49 0.28
N THR A 187 -12.44 -7.30 1.60
CA THR A 187 -13.62 -7.62 2.39
C THR A 187 -14.69 -6.55 2.26
N ARG A 188 -15.94 -6.96 2.38
CA ARG A 188 -17.11 -6.06 2.33
C ARG A 188 -17.08 -5.02 3.46
N PHE A 189 -16.44 -5.36 4.58
CA PHE A 189 -16.27 -4.52 5.76
C PHE A 189 -14.76 -4.34 6.02
N PRO A 190 -14.23 -3.11 5.97
CA PRO A 190 -12.85 -2.84 6.33
C PRO A 190 -12.69 -2.98 7.85
N HIS A 191 -11.66 -3.71 8.28
CA HIS A 191 -11.32 -3.85 9.71
C HIS A 191 -10.28 -2.81 10.09
N GLY A 192 -10.46 -2.18 11.24
CA GLY A 192 -9.47 -1.29 11.84
C GLY A 192 -8.40 -2.11 12.57
N VAL A 193 -7.20 -2.17 12.02
CA VAL A 193 -6.05 -2.87 12.63
C VAL A 193 -5.53 -2.04 13.79
N ALA A 194 -5.54 -2.57 15.00
CA ALA A 194 -5.05 -1.90 16.20
C ALA A 194 -3.55 -2.18 16.39
N VAL A 195 -2.72 -1.14 16.31
CA VAL A 195 -1.26 -1.23 16.41
C VAL A 195 -0.79 -0.53 17.67
N SER A 196 -0.08 -1.24 18.57
CA SER A 196 0.51 -0.66 19.79
C SER A 196 1.78 0.13 19.47
N HIS A 197 2.18 1.06 20.37
CA HIS A 197 3.45 1.76 20.27
C HIS A 197 4.63 0.79 20.18
N ARG A 198 4.60 -0.28 20.97
CA ARG A 198 5.64 -1.31 20.97
C ARG A 198 5.75 -2.00 19.61
N ALA A 199 4.63 -2.46 19.05
CA ALA A 199 4.61 -3.12 17.74
C ALA A 199 5.09 -2.19 16.64
N LEU A 200 4.60 -0.95 16.65
CA LEU A 200 5.00 0.10 15.71
C LEU A 200 6.51 0.33 15.75
N LEU A 201 7.05 0.74 16.89
CA LEU A 201 8.46 1.12 17.01
C LEU A 201 9.41 -0.06 16.73
N HIS A 202 9.02 -1.29 17.13
CA HIS A 202 9.78 -2.48 16.76
C HIS A 202 9.85 -2.66 15.24
N ASN A 203 8.72 -2.53 14.53
CA ASN A 203 8.70 -2.67 13.07
C ASN A 203 9.53 -1.55 12.39
N LEU A 204 9.38 -0.30 12.84
CA LEU A 204 10.12 0.84 12.29
C LEU A 204 11.65 0.69 12.48
N GLY A 205 12.08 0.21 13.64
CA GLY A 205 13.49 -0.09 13.90
C GLY A 205 14.02 -1.25 13.03
N SER A 206 13.24 -2.32 12.92
CA SER A 206 13.57 -3.48 12.10
C SER A 206 13.68 -3.12 10.61
N HIS A 207 12.75 -2.31 10.13
CA HIS A 207 12.73 -1.75 8.78
C HIS A 207 13.96 -0.89 8.50
N ALA A 208 14.28 0.06 9.40
CA ALA A 208 15.45 0.92 9.24
C ALA A 208 16.77 0.14 9.21
N HIS A 209 16.90 -0.91 10.04
CA HIS A 209 18.07 -1.79 10.02
C HIS A 209 18.15 -2.61 8.71
N GLY A 210 17.03 -3.18 8.25
CA GLY A 210 16.98 -3.93 6.98
C GLY A 210 17.33 -3.06 5.77
N MET A 211 16.95 -1.79 5.78
CA MET A 211 17.29 -0.81 4.76
C MET A 211 18.69 -0.21 4.89
N LEU A 212 19.40 -0.50 5.97
CA LEU A 212 20.71 0.12 6.27
C LEU A 212 20.66 1.65 6.21
N ILE A 213 19.65 2.24 6.84
CA ILE A 213 19.44 3.70 6.85
C ILE A 213 20.68 4.39 7.43
N ASN A 214 21.14 5.43 6.75
CA ASN A 214 22.32 6.22 7.11
C ASN A 214 22.09 7.74 7.05
N ASP A 215 23.10 8.53 7.40
CA ASP A 215 22.96 9.97 7.54
C ASP A 215 22.77 10.74 6.23
N THR A 216 23.12 10.13 5.10
CA THR A 216 22.93 10.74 3.77
C THR A 216 21.56 10.45 3.19
N ASP A 217 20.81 9.52 3.78
CA ASP A 217 19.50 9.10 3.26
C ASP A 217 18.43 10.16 3.48
N ARG A 218 17.61 10.32 2.45
CA ARG A 218 16.41 11.13 2.43
C ARG A 218 15.28 10.35 1.77
N CYS A 219 14.12 10.34 2.39
CA CYS A 219 12.95 9.70 1.83
C CYS A 219 12.27 10.63 0.83
N ILE A 220 11.81 10.09 -0.30
CA ILE A 220 10.95 10.80 -1.26
C ILE A 220 9.68 9.96 -1.42
N SER A 221 8.50 10.52 -1.15
CA SER A 221 7.26 9.76 -1.17
C SER A 221 6.10 10.52 -1.79
N TRP A 222 5.30 9.82 -2.59
CA TRP A 222 4.01 10.25 -3.10
C TRP A 222 2.86 9.36 -2.56
N LEU A 223 3.19 8.43 -1.65
CA LEU A 223 2.24 7.46 -1.11
C LEU A 223 1.26 8.13 -0.15
N PRO A 224 -0.02 7.76 -0.19
CA PRO A 224 -1.03 8.37 0.66
C PRO A 224 -0.89 7.96 2.13
N PHE A 225 -1.22 8.86 3.04
CA PHE A 225 -1.13 8.62 4.49
C PHE A 225 -2.25 7.75 5.07
N TYR A 226 -3.28 7.41 4.31
CA TYR A 226 -4.27 6.40 4.72
C TYR A 226 -3.86 4.97 4.37
N HIS A 227 -2.69 4.76 3.76
CA HIS A 227 -2.12 3.46 3.44
C HIS A 227 -0.89 3.21 4.30
N ASP A 228 -0.73 1.99 4.82
CA ASP A 228 0.38 1.58 5.70
C ASP A 228 1.77 1.93 5.15
N MET A 229 2.03 1.66 3.87
CA MET A 229 3.33 1.97 3.25
C MET A 229 3.62 3.48 3.23
N GLY A 230 2.61 4.34 3.07
CA GLY A 230 2.76 5.80 3.15
C GLY A 230 2.82 6.30 4.59
N LEU A 231 1.86 5.88 5.43
CA LEU A 231 1.79 6.30 6.82
C LEU A 231 2.97 5.74 7.63
N VAL A 232 3.11 4.42 7.69
CA VAL A 232 4.11 3.78 8.54
C VAL A 232 5.50 3.87 7.92
N GLY A 233 5.62 3.53 6.61
CA GLY A 233 6.92 3.45 5.94
C GLY A 233 7.57 4.78 5.61
N CYS A 234 6.79 5.81 5.23
CA CYS A 234 7.35 7.08 4.74
C CYS A 234 7.10 8.29 5.66
N PHE A 235 6.13 8.20 6.59
CA PHE A 235 5.87 9.27 7.55
C PHE A 235 6.39 8.88 8.94
N LEU A 236 5.80 7.87 9.61
CA LEU A 236 6.14 7.52 10.99
C LEU A 236 7.57 6.97 11.12
N SER A 237 7.99 6.11 10.18
CA SER A 237 9.35 5.56 10.16
C SER A 237 10.40 6.66 10.06
N MET A 238 10.12 7.70 9.28
CA MET A 238 11.08 8.76 9.05
C MET A 238 11.24 9.68 10.29
N VAL A 239 10.16 9.91 11.05
CA VAL A 239 10.25 10.59 12.36
C VAL A 239 11.04 9.73 13.35
N ALA A 240 10.64 8.47 13.54
CA ALA A 240 11.23 7.59 14.54
C ALA A 240 12.70 7.22 14.27
N ASN A 241 13.16 7.36 13.02
CA ASN A 241 14.55 7.13 12.61
C ASN A 241 15.27 8.42 12.21
N GLN A 242 14.72 9.59 12.49
CA GLN A 242 15.25 10.92 12.19
C GLN A 242 15.74 11.06 10.74
N VAL A 243 14.88 10.75 9.77
CA VAL A 243 15.14 10.90 8.33
C VAL A 243 14.27 12.02 7.77
N SER A 244 14.86 12.93 7.00
CA SER A 244 14.06 13.93 6.29
C SER A 244 13.30 13.31 5.12
N THR A 245 12.06 13.80 4.87
CA THR A 245 11.23 13.32 3.78
C THR A 245 10.72 14.45 2.91
N ASP A 246 10.74 14.24 1.59
CA ASP A 246 10.09 15.06 0.58
C ASP A 246 8.78 14.40 0.15
N PHE A 247 7.66 15.07 0.40
CA PHE A 247 6.33 14.58 0.06
C PHE A 247 5.79 15.25 -1.19
N LEU A 248 5.18 14.44 -2.05
CA LEU A 248 4.35 14.84 -3.18
C LEU A 248 2.95 14.26 -2.96
N LYS A 249 1.90 15.04 -3.19
CA LYS A 249 0.53 14.51 -3.10
C LYS A 249 0.31 13.38 -4.10
N THR A 250 -0.41 12.34 -3.69
CA THR A 250 -0.76 11.19 -4.57
C THR A 250 -1.49 11.66 -5.84
N ALA A 251 -2.38 12.66 -5.72
CA ALA A 251 -3.09 13.22 -6.87
C ALA A 251 -2.15 13.93 -7.85
N ASP A 252 -1.11 14.57 -7.37
CA ASP A 252 -0.11 15.25 -8.19
C ASP A 252 0.81 14.25 -8.91
N PHE A 253 1.23 13.19 -8.20
CA PHE A 253 1.90 12.05 -8.83
C PHE A 253 1.04 11.44 -9.95
N ALA A 254 -0.24 11.19 -9.71
CA ALA A 254 -1.13 10.60 -10.71
C ALA A 254 -1.24 11.46 -11.98
N ARG A 255 -1.21 12.79 -11.84
CA ARG A 255 -1.23 13.74 -12.96
C ARG A 255 0.12 13.87 -13.64
N ARG A 256 1.22 13.87 -12.86
CA ARG A 256 2.59 14.16 -13.30
C ARG A 256 3.58 13.17 -12.66
N PRO A 257 3.55 11.88 -13.03
CA PRO A 257 4.33 10.85 -12.34
C PRO A 257 5.84 11.09 -12.40
N LEU A 258 6.34 11.76 -13.43
CA LEU A 258 7.76 12.08 -13.55
C LEU A 258 8.24 13.13 -12.55
N SER A 259 7.35 13.90 -11.89
CA SER A 259 7.75 14.81 -10.80
C SER A 259 8.37 14.06 -9.60
N TRP A 260 8.00 12.81 -9.38
CA TRP A 260 8.65 11.93 -8.42
C TRP A 260 10.14 11.74 -8.73
N LEU A 261 10.48 11.46 -9.99
CA LEU A 261 11.87 11.29 -10.43
C LEU A 261 12.63 12.63 -10.46
N ASP A 262 11.93 13.74 -10.72
CA ASP A 262 12.51 15.09 -10.62
C ASP A 262 12.95 15.39 -9.16
N LEU A 263 12.16 14.98 -8.15
CA LEU A 263 12.52 15.13 -6.74
C LEU A 263 13.72 14.25 -6.35
N ILE A 264 13.76 13.00 -6.81
CA ILE A 264 14.90 12.10 -6.60
C ILE A 264 16.18 12.68 -7.22
N THR A 265 16.09 13.23 -8.43
CA THR A 265 17.20 13.88 -9.14
C THR A 265 17.76 15.08 -8.37
N ARG A 266 16.88 15.88 -7.76
CA ARG A 266 17.26 17.10 -7.02
C ARG A 266 17.78 16.81 -5.61
N ASN A 267 17.57 15.59 -5.11
CA ASN A 267 18.02 15.24 -3.77
C ASN A 267 19.55 15.31 -3.68
N PRO A 268 20.11 16.11 -2.75
CA PRO A 268 21.57 16.25 -2.62
C PRO A 268 22.25 15.03 -2.01
N GLY A 269 21.49 14.19 -1.26
CA GLY A 269 21.97 12.96 -0.62
C GLY A 269 21.60 11.70 -1.41
N THR A 270 21.59 10.56 -0.73
CA THR A 270 21.06 9.32 -1.27
C THR A 270 19.54 9.25 -1.08
N SER A 271 18.85 8.65 -2.03
CA SER A 271 17.38 8.59 -2.01
C SER A 271 16.88 7.21 -1.61
N CYS A 272 15.87 7.21 -0.73
CA CYS A 272 15.03 6.06 -0.42
C CYS A 272 13.61 6.40 -0.87
N SER A 273 13.00 5.55 -1.67
CA SER A 273 11.64 5.80 -2.12
C SER A 273 10.91 4.50 -2.40
N PHE A 274 9.64 4.42 -2.05
CA PHE A 274 8.83 3.22 -2.17
C PHE A 274 7.65 3.45 -3.12
N SER A 275 7.30 2.42 -3.85
CA SER A 275 6.15 2.44 -4.75
C SER A 275 5.63 1.02 -5.00
N PRO A 276 4.31 0.83 -5.14
CA PRO A 276 3.78 -0.36 -5.80
C PRO A 276 4.27 -0.44 -7.25
N THR A 277 4.20 -1.63 -7.84
CA THR A 277 4.64 -1.88 -9.23
C THR A 277 4.07 -0.88 -10.24
N PHE A 278 2.79 -0.46 -10.05
CA PHE A 278 2.14 0.46 -10.99
C PHE A 278 2.80 1.85 -11.05
N GLY A 279 3.42 2.33 -9.97
CA GLY A 279 4.10 3.63 -9.97
C GLY A 279 5.33 3.62 -10.88
N TYR A 280 6.11 2.55 -10.84
CA TYR A 280 7.23 2.31 -11.76
C TYR A 280 6.73 2.18 -13.21
N GLU A 281 5.63 1.43 -13.42
CA GLU A 281 5.03 1.25 -14.74
C GLU A 281 4.58 2.58 -15.36
N ILE A 282 3.88 3.42 -14.59
CA ILE A 282 3.40 4.71 -15.08
C ILE A 282 4.57 5.60 -15.49
N CYS A 283 5.67 5.64 -14.73
CA CYS A 283 6.86 6.40 -15.07
C CYS A 283 7.52 5.88 -16.35
N ALA A 284 7.74 4.56 -16.45
CA ALA A 284 8.33 3.95 -17.64
C ALA A 284 7.51 4.21 -18.90
N ARG A 285 6.17 4.09 -18.80
CA ARG A 285 5.28 4.41 -19.94
C ARG A 285 5.25 5.90 -20.27
N ARG A 286 5.35 6.79 -19.28
CA ARG A 286 5.29 8.23 -19.51
C ARG A 286 6.52 8.76 -20.20
N ILE A 287 7.69 8.17 -19.93
CA ILE A 287 8.92 8.52 -20.64
C ILE A 287 8.92 7.95 -22.06
N GLY A 288 8.30 6.78 -22.30
CA GLY A 288 8.20 6.16 -23.61
C GLY A 288 9.57 5.93 -24.25
N SER A 289 9.68 6.28 -25.53
CA SER A 289 10.92 6.17 -26.33
C SER A 289 11.73 7.48 -26.36
N GLN A 290 11.62 8.35 -25.35
CA GLN A 290 12.43 9.57 -25.31
C GLN A 290 13.91 9.22 -25.20
N SER A 291 14.73 9.77 -26.10
CA SER A 291 16.16 9.46 -26.20
C SER A 291 17.04 10.23 -25.19
N ASN A 292 16.49 11.27 -24.54
CA ASN A 292 17.27 12.23 -23.74
C ASN A 292 16.92 12.17 -22.24
N VAL A 293 16.68 10.97 -21.73
CA VAL A 293 16.28 10.77 -20.32
C VAL A 293 17.35 11.31 -19.36
N GLN A 294 18.63 11.10 -19.68
CA GLN A 294 19.79 11.57 -18.92
C GLN A 294 19.97 13.11 -18.92
N GLU A 295 19.35 13.83 -19.81
CA GLU A 295 19.39 15.30 -19.79
C GLU A 295 18.45 15.88 -18.73
N ARG A 296 17.43 15.11 -18.34
CA ARG A 296 16.44 15.51 -17.34
C ARG A 296 16.68 14.91 -15.98
N PHE A 297 17.11 13.65 -15.92
CA PHE A 297 17.18 12.88 -14.66
C PHE A 297 18.62 12.45 -14.36
N ASP A 298 18.97 12.49 -13.07
CA ASP A 298 20.11 11.81 -12.48
C ASP A 298 19.59 10.95 -11.33
N LEU A 299 19.50 9.65 -11.57
CA LEU A 299 19.00 8.65 -10.62
C LEU A 299 20.14 7.82 -9.99
N SER A 300 21.41 8.20 -10.23
CA SER A 300 22.59 7.47 -9.76
C SER A 300 22.69 7.38 -8.23
N ARG A 301 22.02 8.28 -7.51
CA ARG A 301 21.96 8.30 -6.04
C ARG A 301 20.68 7.70 -5.46
N TRP A 302 19.85 7.08 -6.29
CA TRP A 302 18.69 6.35 -5.80
C TRP A 302 19.11 5.01 -5.25
N ARG A 303 19.35 4.96 -3.95
CA ARG A 303 19.93 3.79 -3.26
C ARG A 303 18.90 2.71 -2.96
N LEU A 304 17.69 3.08 -2.58
CA LEU A 304 16.61 2.17 -2.23
C LEU A 304 15.35 2.50 -3.04
N ALA A 305 15.06 1.67 -4.00
CA ALA A 305 13.85 1.69 -4.82
C ALA A 305 12.91 0.57 -4.34
N GLY A 306 12.20 0.83 -3.22
CA GLY A 306 11.34 -0.16 -2.59
C GLY A 306 10.13 -0.52 -3.44
N ASN A 307 9.82 -1.81 -3.52
CA ASN A 307 8.66 -2.31 -4.23
C ASN A 307 7.91 -3.34 -3.38
N GLY A 308 6.62 -3.10 -3.15
CA GLY A 308 5.75 -3.95 -2.35
C GLY A 308 4.29 -3.54 -2.43
N ALA A 309 3.52 -3.99 -1.47
CA ALA A 309 2.08 -3.72 -1.33
C ALA A 309 1.19 -4.35 -2.42
N ASP A 310 1.75 -4.86 -3.51
CA ASP A 310 1.08 -5.55 -4.60
C ASP A 310 2.03 -6.63 -5.17
N MET A 311 1.49 -7.54 -5.99
CA MET A 311 2.34 -8.53 -6.68
C MET A 311 3.36 -7.82 -7.56
N ILE A 312 4.64 -8.09 -7.29
CA ILE A 312 5.74 -7.47 -8.03
C ILE A 312 5.84 -8.12 -9.41
N ARG A 313 5.88 -7.29 -10.45
CA ARG A 313 5.94 -7.73 -11.86
C ARG A 313 7.35 -7.56 -12.42
N PRO A 314 8.09 -8.65 -12.64
CA PRO A 314 9.47 -8.58 -13.15
C PRO A 314 9.58 -7.85 -14.49
N ASP A 315 8.62 -8.05 -15.39
CA ASP A 315 8.58 -7.41 -16.71
C ASP A 315 8.43 -5.88 -16.63
N VAL A 316 7.64 -5.39 -15.66
CA VAL A 316 7.48 -3.95 -15.41
C VAL A 316 8.76 -3.35 -14.86
N MET A 317 9.36 -4.03 -13.88
CA MET A 317 10.59 -3.56 -13.24
C MET A 317 11.76 -3.55 -14.24
N GLN A 318 11.84 -4.54 -15.14
CA GLN A 318 12.83 -4.54 -16.21
C GLN A 318 12.61 -3.37 -17.17
N ARG A 319 11.37 -3.12 -17.61
CA ARG A 319 11.06 -1.95 -18.46
C ARG A 319 11.44 -0.63 -17.81
N PHE A 320 11.23 -0.49 -16.49
CA PHE A 320 11.67 0.69 -15.75
C PHE A 320 13.19 0.82 -15.76
N THR A 321 13.91 -0.26 -15.49
CA THR A 321 15.37 -0.30 -15.55
C THR A 321 15.87 0.14 -16.92
N ASP A 322 15.35 -0.47 -18.00
CA ASP A 322 15.79 -0.17 -19.39
C ASP A 322 15.54 1.30 -19.74
N ALA A 323 14.40 1.86 -19.29
CA ALA A 323 14.05 3.24 -19.54
C ALA A 323 14.94 4.26 -18.81
N PHE A 324 15.39 3.93 -17.58
CA PHE A 324 16.10 4.87 -16.71
C PHE A 324 17.57 4.53 -16.44
N ALA A 325 18.09 3.42 -16.95
CA ALA A 325 19.53 3.12 -16.91
C ALA A 325 20.40 4.24 -17.54
N PRO A 326 19.99 4.90 -18.66
CA PRO A 326 20.73 6.04 -19.20
C PRO A 326 20.79 7.24 -18.24
N ALA A 327 19.83 7.38 -17.31
CA ALA A 327 19.84 8.38 -16.25
C ALA A 327 20.55 7.92 -14.96
N GLY A 328 21.30 6.83 -15.02
CA GLY A 328 22.09 6.31 -13.90
C GLY A 328 21.31 5.45 -12.92
N PHE A 329 20.07 5.03 -13.21
CA PHE A 329 19.35 4.11 -12.34
C PHE A 329 20.02 2.74 -12.32
N ASP A 330 20.38 2.27 -11.14
CA ASP A 330 20.96 0.93 -10.94
C ASP A 330 19.84 -0.03 -10.48
N ALA A 331 19.64 -1.13 -11.21
CA ALA A 331 18.67 -2.17 -10.84
C ALA A 331 18.94 -2.81 -9.47
N LYS A 332 20.17 -2.72 -8.96
CA LYS A 332 20.51 -3.14 -7.59
C LYS A 332 19.87 -2.29 -6.51
N ALA A 333 19.36 -1.10 -6.86
CA ALA A 333 18.58 -0.28 -5.95
C ALA A 333 17.20 -0.88 -5.62
N PHE A 334 16.67 -1.77 -6.45
CA PHE A 334 15.38 -2.41 -6.14
C PHE A 334 15.43 -3.17 -4.82
N LEU A 335 14.39 -2.92 -4.01
CA LEU A 335 14.21 -3.53 -2.70
C LEU A 335 12.81 -4.17 -2.65
N PRO A 336 12.62 -5.34 -3.29
CA PRO A 336 11.39 -6.11 -3.13
C PRO A 336 11.10 -6.37 -1.66
N SER A 337 9.85 -6.21 -1.27
CA SER A 337 9.40 -6.35 0.12
C SER A 337 8.00 -6.93 0.19
N TYR A 338 7.72 -7.59 1.30
CA TYR A 338 6.37 -8.04 1.64
C TYR A 338 5.98 -7.50 3.00
N GLY A 339 4.72 -7.11 3.12
CA GLY A 339 4.15 -6.61 4.35
C GLY A 339 2.65 -6.38 4.27
N LEU A 340 2.05 -6.13 5.43
CA LEU A 340 0.61 -5.90 5.61
C LEU A 340 0.36 -5.10 6.89
N ALA A 341 -0.79 -4.44 6.96
CA ALA A 341 -1.16 -3.61 8.10
C ALA A 341 -1.24 -4.41 9.42
N GLU A 342 -1.68 -5.67 9.36
CA GLU A 342 -1.79 -6.59 10.49
C GLU A 342 -0.42 -6.99 11.08
N ALA A 343 0.65 -6.74 10.34
CA ALA A 343 2.05 -6.83 10.79
C ALA A 343 2.68 -5.45 10.97
N THR A 344 1.89 -4.43 11.22
CA THR A 344 2.27 -3.03 11.24
C THR A 344 2.67 -2.50 9.86
N LEU A 345 3.67 -3.09 9.20
CA LEU A 345 4.09 -2.82 7.82
C LEU A 345 4.96 -3.96 7.28
N ALA A 346 6.26 -3.96 7.60
CA ALA A 346 7.25 -4.82 6.96
C ALA A 346 7.33 -6.20 7.63
N VAL A 347 7.23 -7.25 6.82
CA VAL A 347 7.42 -8.64 7.23
C VAL A 347 8.74 -9.18 6.68
N THR A 348 9.01 -8.93 5.39
CA THR A 348 10.29 -9.28 4.76
C THR A 348 10.82 -8.15 3.91
N LEU A 349 12.14 -8.07 3.80
CA LEU A 349 12.86 -7.14 2.95
C LEU A 349 13.99 -7.89 2.21
N MET A 350 14.16 -7.56 0.94
CA MET A 350 15.36 -7.96 0.20
C MET A 350 16.58 -7.28 0.80
N PRO A 351 17.76 -7.92 0.90
CA PRO A 351 18.96 -7.24 1.34
C PRO A 351 19.31 -6.05 0.43
N SER A 352 19.66 -4.92 1.06
CA SER A 352 19.98 -3.68 0.35
C SER A 352 21.14 -3.86 -0.62
N GLY A 353 20.98 -3.45 -1.88
CA GLY A 353 22.01 -3.50 -2.91
C GLY A 353 22.09 -4.83 -3.67
N GLU A 354 21.27 -5.82 -3.37
CA GLU A 354 21.19 -7.08 -4.13
C GLU A 354 20.24 -6.97 -5.34
N GLY A 355 19.28 -6.03 -5.29
CA GLY A 355 18.32 -5.85 -6.36
C GLY A 355 17.19 -6.87 -6.35
N MET A 356 16.51 -7.02 -7.48
CA MET A 356 15.39 -7.94 -7.63
C MET A 356 15.88 -9.31 -8.14
N GLU A 357 15.59 -10.35 -7.37
CA GLU A 357 15.80 -11.75 -7.76
C GLU A 357 14.47 -12.39 -8.16
N VAL A 358 14.48 -13.23 -9.19
CA VAL A 358 13.29 -13.89 -9.74
C VAL A 358 13.55 -15.38 -9.85
N GLU A 359 12.66 -16.20 -9.26
CA GLU A 359 12.65 -17.65 -9.44
C GLU A 359 11.65 -18.05 -10.54
N LEU A 360 12.07 -18.92 -11.46
CA LEU A 360 11.18 -19.53 -12.45
C LEU A 360 10.67 -20.85 -11.89
N VAL A 361 9.40 -20.90 -11.52
CA VAL A 361 8.76 -22.08 -10.93
C VAL A 361 7.79 -22.72 -11.93
N GLU A 362 7.82 -24.04 -12.06
CA GLU A 362 6.90 -24.75 -12.94
C GLU A 362 5.46 -24.63 -12.41
N GLU A 363 4.50 -24.26 -13.26
CA GLU A 363 3.10 -24.04 -12.84
C GLU A 363 2.48 -25.26 -12.14
N THR A 364 2.88 -26.47 -12.51
CA THR A 364 2.46 -27.71 -11.85
C THR A 364 2.92 -27.82 -10.40
N GLU A 365 4.06 -27.23 -10.05
CA GLU A 365 4.55 -27.17 -8.66
C GLU A 365 3.72 -26.19 -7.84
N LEU A 366 3.29 -25.08 -8.45
CA LEU A 366 2.45 -24.06 -7.80
C LEU A 366 1.00 -24.51 -7.62
N SER A 367 0.49 -25.36 -8.52
CA SER A 367 -0.89 -25.88 -8.47
C SER A 367 -1.04 -27.13 -7.58
N GLY A 368 0.05 -27.72 -7.11
CA GLY A 368 0.05 -28.99 -6.37
C GLY A 368 -0.26 -30.21 -7.22
N GLU A 369 -0.20 -30.09 -8.56
CA GLU A 369 -0.44 -31.21 -9.46
C GLU A 369 0.72 -32.23 -9.40
N LYS A 370 0.39 -33.50 -9.22
CA LYS A 370 1.35 -34.57 -9.48
C LYS A 370 1.59 -34.65 -10.98
N ARG A 371 2.84 -34.63 -11.42
CA ARG A 371 3.24 -34.80 -12.82
C ARG A 371 2.47 -35.96 -13.46
N SER A 372 1.62 -35.66 -14.42
CA SER A 372 1.15 -36.66 -15.39
C SER A 372 2.14 -36.67 -16.56
N ASP A 373 2.60 -37.83 -16.92
CA ASP A 373 3.41 -38.22 -18.09
C ASP A 373 3.75 -37.10 -19.09
N GLY A 374 4.94 -36.70 -19.22
CA GLY A 374 5.65 -35.80 -20.12
C GLY A 374 5.00 -35.23 -21.40
N SER A 375 3.68 -35.27 -21.55
CA SER A 375 2.97 -34.91 -22.78
C SER A 375 2.56 -33.45 -22.95
N ARG A 376 2.70 -32.59 -21.90
CA ARG A 376 2.40 -31.16 -22.00
C ARG A 376 3.69 -30.31 -21.91
N PRO A 377 3.77 -29.20 -22.68
CA PRO A 377 4.91 -28.29 -22.56
C PRO A 377 4.96 -27.71 -21.14
N LYS A 378 6.15 -27.69 -20.56
CA LYS A 378 6.41 -27.06 -19.26
C LYS A 378 6.13 -25.58 -19.34
N ARG A 379 5.37 -25.05 -18.39
CA ARG A 379 5.13 -23.64 -18.21
C ARG A 379 5.80 -23.19 -16.93
N PHE A 380 6.39 -22.03 -16.97
CA PHE A 380 7.06 -21.41 -15.84
C PHE A 380 6.42 -20.08 -15.50
N ARG A 381 6.29 -19.83 -14.21
CA ARG A 381 5.90 -18.55 -13.67
C ARG A 381 7.10 -17.91 -13.01
N ALA A 382 7.31 -16.61 -13.29
CA ALA A 382 8.32 -15.80 -12.66
C ALA A 382 7.79 -15.25 -11.34
N ILE A 383 8.42 -15.64 -10.22
CA ILE A 383 8.04 -15.19 -8.87
C ILE A 383 9.19 -14.42 -8.27
N VAL A 384 8.89 -13.21 -7.78
CA VAL A 384 9.91 -12.34 -7.19
C VAL A 384 10.20 -12.76 -5.76
N ASN A 385 11.49 -12.79 -5.43
CA ASN A 385 11.99 -12.93 -4.07
C ASN A 385 11.61 -11.67 -3.26
N CYS A 386 10.78 -11.81 -2.23
CA CYS A 386 10.34 -10.72 -1.35
C CYS A 386 11.26 -10.51 -0.14
N GLY A 387 12.40 -11.18 -0.11
CA GLY A 387 13.42 -11.00 0.92
C GLY A 387 13.30 -11.93 2.12
N LYS A 388 14.08 -11.60 3.15
CA LYS A 388 14.14 -12.33 4.42
C LYS A 388 13.28 -11.66 5.48
N PRO A 389 12.81 -12.43 6.48
CA PRO A 389 12.11 -11.87 7.64
C PRO A 389 12.90 -10.71 8.27
N VAL A 390 12.21 -9.62 8.60
CA VAL A 390 12.81 -8.55 9.40
C VAL A 390 13.11 -9.05 10.82
N ARG A 391 13.88 -8.28 11.57
CA ARG A 391 14.35 -8.69 12.92
C ARG A 391 13.19 -9.19 13.79
N ASP A 392 13.44 -10.30 14.52
CA ASP A 392 12.52 -10.94 15.47
C ASP A 392 11.20 -11.43 14.88
N THR A 393 11.15 -11.59 13.55
CA THR A 393 9.99 -12.12 12.82
C THR A 393 10.23 -13.58 12.43
N LEU A 394 9.30 -14.43 12.78
CA LEU A 394 9.26 -15.84 12.37
C LEU A 394 8.24 -16.02 11.26
N LEU A 395 8.58 -16.84 10.27
CA LEU A 395 7.67 -17.22 9.20
C LEU A 395 7.53 -18.74 9.14
N GLU A 396 6.32 -19.19 8.89
CA GLU A 396 6.00 -20.58 8.56
C GLU A 396 5.09 -20.62 7.33
N ILE A 397 5.30 -21.62 6.51
CA ILE A 397 4.35 -21.98 5.45
C ILE A 397 3.56 -23.17 5.93
N ARG A 398 2.23 -23.05 6.00
CA ARG A 398 1.35 -24.07 6.55
C ARG A 398 0.37 -24.61 5.51
N ALA A 399 0.10 -25.90 5.60
CA ALA A 399 -0.98 -26.55 4.89
C ALA A 399 -2.35 -26.19 5.50
N GLU A 400 -3.44 -26.52 4.82
CA GLU A 400 -4.82 -26.30 5.30
C GLU A 400 -5.10 -26.96 6.68
N ASN A 401 -4.44 -28.08 6.98
CA ASN A 401 -4.56 -28.78 8.26
C ASN A 401 -3.64 -28.21 9.35
N GLY A 402 -2.95 -27.08 9.11
CA GLY A 402 -2.05 -26.41 10.01
C GLY A 402 -0.62 -26.99 10.09
N ALA A 403 -0.31 -28.07 9.38
CA ALA A 403 1.04 -28.63 9.36
C ALA A 403 2.04 -27.70 8.66
N VAL A 404 3.23 -27.52 9.24
CA VAL A 404 4.31 -26.74 8.63
C VAL A 404 4.86 -27.52 7.43
N LEU A 405 4.96 -26.80 6.29
CA LEU A 405 5.44 -27.35 5.03
C LEU A 405 6.95 -27.19 4.87
N ALA A 406 7.54 -28.09 4.10
CA ALA A 406 8.96 -27.98 3.71
C ALA A 406 9.19 -26.79 2.77
N GLU A 407 10.44 -26.34 2.66
CA GLU A 407 10.84 -25.35 1.66
C GLU A 407 10.40 -25.73 0.24
N LYS A 408 10.13 -24.73 -0.59
CA LYS A 408 9.63 -24.86 -1.96
C LYS A 408 8.25 -25.53 -2.10
N THR A 409 7.49 -25.59 -0.99
CA THR A 409 6.12 -26.07 -1.02
C THR A 409 5.17 -24.92 -0.75
N VAL A 410 4.23 -24.68 -1.66
CA VAL A 410 3.25 -23.59 -1.56
C VAL A 410 2.21 -23.90 -0.50
N GLY A 411 1.97 -22.94 0.38
CA GLY A 411 0.96 -23.00 1.43
C GLY A 411 0.61 -21.60 1.94
N LYS A 412 -0.18 -21.54 3.00
CA LYS A 412 -0.52 -20.28 3.67
C LYS A 412 0.69 -19.72 4.41
N VAL A 413 0.92 -18.43 4.25
CA VAL A 413 1.98 -17.71 4.95
C VAL A 413 1.49 -17.33 6.35
N TRP A 414 2.18 -17.82 7.36
CA TRP A 414 1.95 -17.48 8.76
C TRP A 414 3.16 -16.74 9.31
N MET A 415 2.90 -15.75 10.16
CA MET A 415 3.98 -15.01 10.81
C MET A 415 3.74 -14.86 12.30
N LYS A 416 4.86 -14.68 13.03
CA LYS A 416 4.86 -14.36 14.47
C LYS A 416 5.99 -13.40 14.77
N GLY A 417 5.73 -12.40 15.60
CA GLY A 417 6.75 -11.45 16.01
C GLY A 417 6.17 -10.25 16.74
N PRO A 418 7.02 -9.37 17.28
CA PRO A 418 6.60 -8.21 18.08
C PRO A 418 5.82 -7.15 17.29
N ALA A 419 5.89 -7.19 15.95
CA ALA A 419 5.22 -6.24 15.07
C ALA A 419 3.78 -6.64 14.69
N VAL A 420 3.29 -7.80 15.16
CA VAL A 420 1.92 -8.24 14.92
C VAL A 420 0.95 -7.33 15.67
N MET A 421 -0.16 -7.02 15.03
CA MET A 421 -1.24 -6.20 15.61
C MET A 421 -1.77 -6.77 16.93
N GLU A 422 -2.38 -5.92 17.75
CA GLU A 422 -3.11 -6.37 18.94
C GLU A 422 -4.45 -7.04 18.59
N GLY A 423 -4.99 -6.77 17.40
CA GLY A 423 -6.22 -7.35 16.87
C GLY A 423 -6.95 -6.37 15.96
N TYR A 424 -8.11 -6.77 15.48
CA TYR A 424 -9.05 -5.89 14.80
C TYR A 424 -9.92 -5.16 15.82
N TYR A 425 -9.94 -3.84 15.75
CA TYR A 425 -10.64 -3.00 16.72
C TYR A 425 -12.14 -3.28 16.73
N GLY A 426 -12.67 -3.66 17.88
CA GLY A 426 -14.10 -3.97 18.04
C GLY A 426 -14.57 -5.26 17.36
N ASP A 427 -13.66 -6.08 16.79
CA ASP A 427 -14.00 -7.30 16.05
C ASP A 427 -13.16 -8.49 16.53
N GLN A 428 -13.58 -9.06 17.67
CA GLN A 428 -12.89 -10.20 18.27
C GLN A 428 -13.01 -11.46 17.42
N GLU A 429 -14.15 -11.67 16.75
CA GLU A 429 -14.35 -12.84 15.89
C GLU A 429 -13.36 -12.85 14.71
N ALA A 430 -13.21 -11.71 14.02
CA ALA A 430 -12.21 -11.58 12.96
C ALA A 430 -10.78 -11.70 13.49
N THR A 431 -10.52 -11.20 14.69
CA THR A 431 -9.21 -11.33 15.36
C THR A 431 -8.88 -12.80 15.62
N ASP A 432 -9.78 -13.54 16.26
CA ASP A 432 -9.58 -14.95 16.60
C ASP A 432 -9.47 -15.84 15.35
N ALA A 433 -10.10 -15.44 14.25
CA ALA A 433 -10.03 -16.14 12.98
C ALA A 433 -8.65 -16.07 12.31
N CYS A 434 -7.88 -15.01 12.55
CA CYS A 434 -6.56 -14.82 11.91
C CYS A 434 -5.38 -14.89 12.88
N LEU A 435 -5.59 -14.68 14.18
CA LEU A 435 -4.54 -14.66 15.20
C LEU A 435 -4.67 -15.84 16.16
N VAL A 436 -3.89 -16.88 15.93
CA VAL A 436 -3.95 -18.15 16.70
C VAL A 436 -2.61 -18.43 17.38
N ASP A 437 -2.58 -18.56 18.69
CA ASP A 437 -1.37 -18.83 19.51
C ASP A 437 -0.22 -17.84 19.24
N GLY A 438 -0.56 -16.57 18.94
CA GLY A 438 0.37 -15.51 18.60
C GLY A 438 0.94 -15.61 17.19
N TRP A 439 0.40 -16.50 16.34
CA TRP A 439 0.66 -16.57 14.91
C TRP A 439 -0.47 -15.91 14.12
N LEU A 440 -0.09 -15.06 13.20
CA LEU A 440 -0.99 -14.38 12.26
C LEU A 440 -1.08 -15.18 10.95
N ASP A 441 -2.29 -15.62 10.56
CA ASP A 441 -2.60 -16.05 9.20
C ASP A 441 -2.71 -14.79 8.32
N THR A 442 -1.75 -14.58 7.44
CA THR A 442 -1.70 -13.38 6.59
C THR A 442 -2.77 -13.39 5.48
N GLY A 443 -3.39 -14.54 5.22
CA GLY A 443 -4.30 -14.74 4.10
C GLY A 443 -3.60 -14.82 2.75
N ASP A 444 -2.26 -14.72 2.71
CA ASP A 444 -1.46 -14.84 1.50
C ASP A 444 -0.89 -16.26 1.36
N MET A 445 -0.67 -16.67 0.12
CA MET A 445 -0.06 -17.95 -0.25
C MET A 445 1.36 -17.70 -0.74
N GLY A 446 2.29 -18.56 -0.32
CA GLY A 446 3.68 -18.44 -0.70
C GLY A 446 4.48 -19.68 -0.34
N TYR A 447 5.79 -19.58 -0.51
CA TYR A 447 6.75 -20.60 -0.07
C TYR A 447 8.05 -19.96 0.40
N LEU A 448 8.82 -20.69 1.20
CA LEU A 448 10.18 -20.34 1.58
C LEU A 448 11.20 -21.09 0.71
N SER A 449 12.26 -20.43 0.33
CA SER A 449 13.43 -21.03 -0.33
C SER A 449 14.70 -20.39 0.22
N ASN A 450 15.57 -21.16 0.84
CA ASN A 450 16.79 -20.68 1.52
C ASN A 450 16.52 -19.55 2.53
N GLY A 451 15.37 -19.59 3.21
CA GLY A 451 14.96 -18.58 4.16
C GLY A 451 14.43 -17.27 3.54
N TYR A 452 14.28 -17.19 2.21
CA TYR A 452 13.62 -16.09 1.51
C TYR A 452 12.16 -16.43 1.25
N LEU A 453 11.30 -15.40 1.31
CA LEU A 453 9.87 -15.53 1.06
C LEU A 453 9.54 -15.21 -0.40
N TYR A 454 8.70 -16.05 -0.99
CA TYR A 454 8.13 -15.89 -2.33
C TYR A 454 6.60 -15.91 -2.23
N ILE A 455 5.95 -14.80 -2.57
CA ILE A 455 4.49 -14.69 -2.55
C ILE A 455 3.91 -15.11 -3.90
N VAL A 456 2.93 -16.00 -3.87
CA VAL A 456 2.28 -16.57 -5.07
C VAL A 456 0.94 -15.89 -5.35
N GLY A 457 0.22 -15.46 -4.31
CA GLY A 457 -1.06 -14.77 -4.42
C GLY A 457 -1.86 -14.80 -3.13
N ARG A 458 -3.14 -14.40 -3.17
CA ARG A 458 -4.04 -14.47 -2.02
C ARG A 458 -4.87 -15.73 -2.02
N ALA A 459 -5.00 -16.39 -0.87
CA ALA A 459 -5.80 -17.61 -0.73
C ALA A 459 -7.27 -17.41 -1.19
N LYS A 460 -7.88 -16.28 -0.79
CA LYS A 460 -9.27 -15.94 -1.13
C LYS A 460 -9.51 -15.60 -2.61
N ASP A 461 -8.46 -15.22 -3.33
CA ASP A 461 -8.56 -14.86 -4.76
C ASP A 461 -8.33 -16.08 -5.66
N MET A 462 -7.79 -17.18 -5.14
CA MET A 462 -7.46 -18.37 -5.89
C MET A 462 -8.71 -18.97 -6.55
N ILE A 463 -8.63 -19.22 -7.85
CA ILE A 463 -9.68 -19.85 -8.66
C ILE A 463 -9.43 -21.36 -8.68
N ILE A 464 -10.32 -22.12 -8.07
CA ILE A 464 -10.18 -23.59 -8.00
C ILE A 464 -11.18 -24.22 -8.97
N ILE A 465 -10.69 -24.88 -10.02
CA ILE A 465 -11.54 -25.52 -11.02
C ILE A 465 -11.01 -26.93 -11.31
N ASN A 466 -11.88 -27.91 -11.24
CA ASN A 466 -11.52 -29.33 -11.41
C ASN A 466 -10.34 -29.76 -10.52
N GLY A 467 -10.27 -29.22 -9.29
CA GLY A 467 -9.21 -29.49 -8.34
C GLY A 467 -7.86 -28.84 -8.65
N LYS A 468 -7.82 -27.90 -9.60
CA LYS A 468 -6.62 -27.15 -9.99
C LYS A 468 -6.69 -25.70 -9.53
N ASN A 469 -5.59 -25.21 -8.99
CA ASN A 469 -5.43 -23.85 -8.54
C ASN A 469 -4.97 -22.93 -9.69
N HIS A 470 -5.75 -21.90 -9.97
CA HIS A 470 -5.41 -20.86 -10.94
C HIS A 470 -5.35 -19.51 -10.25
N TRP A 471 -4.29 -18.79 -10.48
CA TRP A 471 -4.12 -17.46 -9.91
C TRP A 471 -4.74 -16.41 -10.84
N PRO A 472 -5.66 -15.58 -10.37
CA PRO A 472 -6.31 -14.55 -11.18
C PRO A 472 -5.32 -13.65 -11.92
N GLN A 473 -4.24 -13.26 -11.24
CA GLN A 473 -3.22 -12.40 -11.81
C GLN A 473 -2.50 -13.00 -13.02
N ASP A 474 -2.37 -14.31 -13.12
CA ASP A 474 -1.73 -14.95 -14.27
C ASP A 474 -2.62 -14.80 -15.51
N ILE A 475 -3.93 -14.91 -15.32
CA ILE A 475 -4.93 -14.67 -16.36
C ILE A 475 -4.93 -13.20 -16.76
N GLU A 476 -4.99 -12.30 -15.77
CA GLU A 476 -5.03 -10.85 -15.97
C GLU A 476 -3.79 -10.36 -16.71
N TRP A 477 -2.59 -10.71 -16.24
CA TRP A 477 -1.32 -10.29 -16.85
C TRP A 477 -1.14 -10.80 -18.27
N ALA A 478 -1.63 -11.99 -18.56
CA ALA A 478 -1.55 -12.52 -19.90
C ALA A 478 -2.47 -11.79 -20.88
N VAL A 479 -3.67 -11.41 -20.44
CA VAL A 479 -4.59 -10.60 -21.26
C VAL A 479 -4.04 -9.18 -21.42
N GLU A 480 -3.44 -8.61 -20.39
CA GLU A 480 -2.79 -7.28 -20.44
C GLU A 480 -1.63 -7.19 -21.44
N GLN A 481 -1.03 -8.32 -21.85
CA GLN A 481 -0.03 -8.35 -22.92
C GLN A 481 -0.61 -8.05 -24.31
N LEU A 482 -1.92 -8.16 -24.48
CA LEU A 482 -2.56 -7.80 -25.74
C LEU A 482 -2.52 -6.26 -25.92
N PRO A 483 -2.39 -5.75 -27.16
CA PRO A 483 -2.31 -4.33 -27.42
C PRO A 483 -3.54 -3.56 -26.88
N GLY A 484 -3.29 -2.39 -26.30
CA GLY A 484 -4.36 -1.47 -25.86
C GLY A 484 -4.78 -1.59 -24.40
N PHE A 485 -4.34 -2.61 -23.66
CA PHE A 485 -4.63 -2.77 -22.24
C PHE A 485 -3.59 -2.14 -21.32
N LYS A 486 -4.01 -1.90 -20.07
CA LYS A 486 -3.19 -1.37 -19.00
C LYS A 486 -3.39 -2.23 -17.76
N ALA A 487 -2.45 -2.15 -16.81
CA ALA A 487 -2.59 -2.78 -15.52
C ALA A 487 -3.92 -2.41 -14.84
N GLY A 488 -4.68 -3.43 -14.44
CA GLY A 488 -5.99 -3.29 -13.83
C GLY A 488 -7.13 -2.95 -14.79
N ASP A 489 -6.97 -3.14 -16.09
CA ASP A 489 -8.07 -3.14 -17.07
C ASP A 489 -8.80 -4.50 -17.09
N ILE A 490 -8.23 -5.53 -16.47
CA ILE A 490 -8.74 -6.90 -16.45
C ILE A 490 -8.97 -7.36 -15.00
N ALA A 491 -10.10 -8.02 -14.75
CA ALA A 491 -10.40 -8.68 -13.47
C ALA A 491 -10.80 -10.14 -13.73
N ALA A 492 -10.07 -11.08 -13.14
CA ALA A 492 -10.37 -12.50 -13.20
C ALA A 492 -10.82 -13.03 -11.83
N PHE A 493 -11.86 -13.85 -11.78
CA PHE A 493 -12.40 -14.48 -10.58
C PHE A 493 -13.24 -15.71 -10.90
N ALA A 494 -13.53 -16.53 -9.90
CA ALA A 494 -14.45 -17.65 -10.05
C ALA A 494 -15.91 -17.21 -9.93
N ILE A 495 -16.78 -17.79 -10.76
CA ILE A 495 -18.23 -17.72 -10.63
C ILE A 495 -18.83 -19.12 -10.63
N THR A 496 -19.97 -19.28 -10.00
CA THR A 496 -20.76 -20.51 -10.08
C THR A 496 -21.82 -20.34 -11.18
N THR A 497 -21.79 -21.19 -12.18
CA THR A 497 -22.79 -21.21 -13.25
C THR A 497 -24.15 -21.69 -12.74
N PRO A 498 -25.26 -21.42 -13.46
CA PRO A 498 -26.58 -21.97 -13.10
C PRO A 498 -26.61 -23.48 -12.97
N GLY A 499 -25.69 -24.20 -13.60
CA GLY A 499 -25.50 -25.65 -13.47
C GLY A 499 -24.73 -26.09 -12.22
N GLY A 500 -24.28 -25.18 -11.37
CA GLY A 500 -23.51 -25.44 -10.14
C GLY A 500 -22.02 -25.67 -10.37
N GLU A 501 -21.51 -25.46 -11.58
CA GLU A 501 -20.08 -25.60 -11.91
C GLU A 501 -19.33 -24.30 -11.65
N GLU A 502 -18.17 -24.38 -11.02
CA GLU A 502 -17.25 -23.25 -10.92
C GLU A 502 -16.55 -23.01 -12.27
N THR A 503 -16.60 -21.76 -12.71
CA THR A 503 -16.03 -21.32 -14.00
C THR A 503 -15.29 -20.02 -13.83
N PRO A 504 -14.12 -19.82 -14.47
CA PRO A 504 -13.45 -18.53 -14.46
C PRO A 504 -14.27 -17.50 -15.23
N ALA A 505 -14.44 -16.32 -14.67
CA ALA A 505 -14.96 -15.14 -15.36
C ALA A 505 -13.85 -14.09 -15.48
N VAL A 506 -13.76 -13.45 -16.64
CA VAL A 506 -12.77 -12.43 -16.95
C VAL A 506 -13.50 -11.20 -17.46
N LEU A 507 -13.54 -10.15 -16.66
CA LEU A 507 -14.07 -8.86 -17.06
C LEU A 507 -12.94 -8.01 -17.65
N VAL A 508 -13.16 -7.46 -18.83
CA VAL A 508 -12.15 -6.71 -19.58
C VAL A 508 -12.67 -5.33 -19.97
N GLN A 509 -12.04 -4.28 -19.49
CA GLN A 509 -12.38 -2.91 -19.88
C GLN A 509 -12.01 -2.65 -21.33
N CYS A 510 -13.01 -2.44 -22.17
CA CYS A 510 -12.88 -2.22 -23.61
C CYS A 510 -13.22 -0.76 -23.97
N ARG A 511 -12.33 -0.12 -24.76
CA ARG A 511 -12.47 1.29 -25.15
C ARG A 511 -13.08 1.49 -26.52
N THR A 512 -13.15 0.42 -27.33
CA THR A 512 -13.74 0.52 -28.67
C THR A 512 -15.26 0.44 -28.63
N SER A 513 -15.91 1.28 -29.42
CA SER A 513 -17.35 1.22 -29.67
C SER A 513 -17.72 0.35 -30.87
N ASP A 514 -16.74 -0.07 -31.67
CA ASP A 514 -16.95 -0.92 -32.86
C ASP A 514 -17.22 -2.37 -32.47
N GLU A 515 -18.36 -2.92 -32.92
CA GLU A 515 -18.78 -4.27 -32.57
C GLU A 515 -17.90 -5.36 -33.19
N ILE A 516 -17.40 -5.14 -34.41
CA ILE A 516 -16.53 -6.09 -35.11
C ILE A 516 -15.18 -6.16 -34.37
N GLU A 517 -14.65 -5.01 -33.98
CA GLU A 517 -13.41 -4.94 -33.22
C GLU A 517 -13.59 -5.57 -31.83
N ARG A 518 -14.73 -5.36 -31.15
CA ARG A 518 -15.06 -6.04 -29.89
C ARG A 518 -15.12 -7.56 -30.04
N LEU A 519 -15.75 -8.06 -31.09
CA LEU A 519 -15.81 -9.51 -31.35
C LEU A 519 -14.42 -10.09 -31.61
N ARG A 520 -13.59 -9.39 -32.38
CA ARG A 520 -12.20 -9.79 -32.62
C ARG A 520 -11.42 -9.86 -31.31
N LEU A 521 -11.50 -8.81 -30.52
CA LEU A 521 -10.83 -8.72 -29.22
C LEU A 521 -11.31 -9.83 -28.27
N TRP A 522 -12.61 -10.07 -28.21
CA TRP A 522 -13.18 -11.15 -27.40
C TRP A 522 -12.61 -12.51 -27.78
N ASN A 523 -12.47 -12.80 -29.07
CA ASN A 523 -11.86 -14.04 -29.54
C ASN A 523 -10.36 -14.13 -29.18
N GLU A 524 -9.60 -13.06 -29.34
CA GLU A 524 -8.19 -13.01 -28.95
C GLU A 524 -7.99 -13.26 -27.45
N ILE A 525 -8.83 -12.65 -26.61
CA ILE A 525 -8.82 -12.86 -25.17
C ILE A 525 -9.18 -14.31 -24.83
N ARG A 526 -10.22 -14.86 -25.45
CA ARG A 526 -10.65 -16.24 -25.21
C ARG A 526 -9.55 -17.25 -25.55
N GLU A 527 -8.89 -17.07 -26.68
CA GLU A 527 -7.74 -17.92 -27.06
C GLU A 527 -6.59 -17.79 -26.08
N LYS A 528 -6.27 -16.58 -25.65
CA LYS A 528 -5.21 -16.31 -24.69
C LYS A 528 -5.49 -16.96 -23.34
N VAL A 529 -6.70 -16.77 -22.80
CA VAL A 529 -7.12 -17.35 -21.52
C VAL A 529 -7.15 -18.89 -21.60
N ARG A 530 -7.72 -19.44 -22.68
CA ARG A 530 -7.72 -20.88 -22.90
C ARG A 530 -6.31 -21.47 -23.03
N ALA A 531 -5.42 -20.72 -23.66
CA ALA A 531 -4.03 -21.15 -23.79
C ALA A 531 -3.33 -21.24 -22.42
N ILE A 532 -3.71 -20.44 -21.43
CA ILE A 532 -3.11 -20.41 -20.09
C ILE A 532 -3.81 -21.40 -19.16
N THR A 533 -5.14 -21.35 -19.09
CA THR A 533 -5.91 -22.14 -18.13
C THR A 533 -6.23 -23.54 -18.63
N GLY A 534 -6.20 -23.75 -19.94
CA GLY A 534 -6.67 -24.98 -20.58
C GLY A 534 -8.18 -25.11 -20.58
N MET A 535 -8.94 -24.07 -20.20
CA MET A 535 -10.39 -24.12 -19.97
C MET A 535 -11.13 -23.04 -20.77
N ASN A 536 -12.43 -23.25 -20.92
CA ASN A 536 -13.32 -22.20 -21.36
C ASN A 536 -13.64 -21.29 -20.17
N CYS A 537 -13.69 -19.99 -20.42
CA CYS A 537 -13.99 -18.95 -19.43
C CYS A 537 -15.16 -18.11 -19.91
N VAL A 538 -15.90 -17.55 -18.97
CA VAL A 538 -16.83 -16.44 -19.27
C VAL A 538 -15.99 -15.20 -19.50
N ILE A 539 -16.12 -14.56 -20.65
CA ILE A 539 -15.40 -13.33 -20.99
C ILE A 539 -16.42 -12.24 -21.26
N GLU A 540 -16.32 -11.16 -20.53
CA GLU A 540 -17.22 -10.03 -20.62
C GLU A 540 -16.42 -8.74 -20.90
N LEU A 541 -16.74 -8.10 -22.00
CA LEU A 541 -16.21 -6.78 -22.31
C LEU A 541 -17.09 -5.73 -21.63
N VAL A 542 -16.47 -4.87 -20.81
CA VAL A 542 -17.18 -3.85 -20.03
C VAL A 542 -16.69 -2.43 -20.40
N PRO A 543 -17.50 -1.40 -20.18
CA PRO A 543 -17.08 -0.01 -20.44
C PRO A 543 -15.83 0.37 -19.64
N PRO A 544 -15.06 1.37 -20.10
CA PRO A 544 -13.94 1.92 -19.33
C PRO A 544 -14.39 2.44 -17.97
N ARG A 545 -13.56 2.26 -16.95
CA ARG A 545 -13.81 2.68 -15.56
C ARG A 545 -14.94 1.93 -14.83
N THR A 546 -15.32 0.77 -15.34
CA THR A 546 -16.34 -0.10 -14.71
C THR A 546 -15.73 -0.93 -13.58
N LEU A 547 -14.46 -1.35 -13.70
CA LEU A 547 -13.84 -2.20 -12.69
C LEU A 547 -13.52 -1.40 -11.42
N PRO A 548 -14.02 -1.87 -10.26
CA PRO A 548 -13.82 -1.19 -8.99
C PRO A 548 -12.37 -1.28 -8.52
N ARG A 549 -11.94 -0.22 -7.85
CA ARG A 549 -10.60 -0.12 -7.25
C ARG A 549 -10.72 0.13 -5.75
N THR A 550 -9.72 -0.30 -5.01
CA THR A 550 -9.56 0.04 -3.60
C THR A 550 -9.18 1.52 -3.46
N SER A 551 -9.23 2.06 -2.24
CA SER A 551 -8.77 3.42 -1.94
C SER A 551 -7.30 3.65 -2.35
N SER A 552 -6.47 2.61 -2.33
CA SER A 552 -5.08 2.65 -2.79
C SER A 552 -4.91 2.51 -4.31
N GLY A 553 -6.01 2.44 -5.08
CA GLY A 553 -6.00 2.35 -6.55
C GLY A 553 -5.83 0.94 -7.12
N LYS A 554 -5.71 -0.09 -6.27
CA LYS A 554 -5.59 -1.49 -6.69
C LYS A 554 -6.94 -2.03 -7.19
N LEU A 555 -6.92 -2.96 -8.13
CA LEU A 555 -8.10 -3.70 -8.57
C LEU A 555 -8.73 -4.47 -7.40
N SER A 556 -10.04 -4.32 -7.22
CA SER A 556 -10.81 -5.09 -6.23
C SER A 556 -11.59 -6.20 -6.90
N ARG A 557 -10.99 -7.41 -6.98
CA ARG A 557 -11.61 -8.60 -7.62
C ARG A 557 -12.91 -9.00 -6.94
N ALA A 558 -12.93 -9.03 -5.61
CA ALA A 558 -14.11 -9.39 -4.85
C ALA A 558 -15.28 -8.42 -5.11
N LYS A 559 -15.02 -7.10 -5.15
CA LYS A 559 -16.04 -6.10 -5.48
C LYS A 559 -16.47 -6.21 -6.94
N ALA A 560 -15.54 -6.45 -7.87
CA ALA A 560 -15.86 -6.66 -9.29
C ALA A 560 -16.77 -7.89 -9.48
N ARG A 561 -16.43 -9.00 -8.81
CA ARG A 561 -17.27 -10.21 -8.79
C ARG A 561 -18.68 -9.93 -8.26
N ASN A 562 -18.78 -9.25 -7.12
CA ASN A 562 -20.09 -8.96 -6.51
C ASN A 562 -20.95 -8.08 -7.41
N LEU A 563 -20.39 -7.00 -7.97
CA LEU A 563 -21.09 -6.10 -8.89
C LEU A 563 -21.50 -6.79 -10.20
N TYR A 564 -20.69 -7.74 -10.67
CA TYR A 564 -21.04 -8.56 -11.83
C TYR A 564 -22.21 -9.51 -11.52
N LEU A 565 -22.17 -10.20 -10.39
CA LEU A 565 -23.22 -11.14 -9.97
C LEU A 565 -24.54 -10.45 -9.61
N SER A 566 -24.50 -9.21 -9.09
CA SER A 566 -25.71 -8.40 -8.83
C SER A 566 -26.30 -7.76 -10.09
N GLY A 567 -25.59 -7.80 -11.23
CA GLY A 567 -26.00 -7.14 -12.47
C GLY A 567 -25.73 -5.64 -12.52
N ASP A 568 -24.99 -5.08 -11.57
CA ASP A 568 -24.59 -3.65 -11.55
C ASP A 568 -23.50 -3.35 -12.59
N ILE A 569 -22.71 -4.35 -12.98
CA ILE A 569 -21.83 -4.26 -14.14
C ILE A 569 -22.59 -4.73 -15.37
N GLN A 570 -22.73 -3.82 -16.35
CA GLN A 570 -23.40 -4.10 -17.62
C GLN A 570 -22.34 -4.37 -18.71
N PRO A 571 -22.12 -5.63 -19.14
CA PRO A 571 -21.24 -5.94 -20.25
C PRO A 571 -21.79 -5.39 -21.58
N TYR A 572 -20.91 -5.13 -22.52
CA TYR A 572 -21.32 -4.91 -23.89
C TYR A 572 -21.96 -6.16 -24.47
N ALA A 573 -23.04 -5.99 -25.23
CA ALA A 573 -23.55 -7.07 -26.04
C ALA A 573 -22.47 -7.48 -27.05
N VAL A 574 -22.01 -8.71 -26.99
CA VAL A 574 -21.16 -9.32 -28.01
C VAL A 574 -22.08 -10.26 -28.77
N ALA A 575 -22.36 -9.93 -30.03
CA ALA A 575 -23.14 -10.83 -30.89
C ALA A 575 -22.39 -12.17 -30.99
N ALA A 576 -23.05 -13.25 -30.55
CA ALA A 576 -22.51 -14.60 -30.56
C ALA A 576 -22.32 -15.14 -31.98
#